data_5177b501b5dea130e33dae31f311d3b6
#
_entry.id   5177b501b5dea130e33dae31f311d3b6
#
_cell.length_a   1.000
_cell.length_b   1.000
_cell.length_c   1.000
_cell.angle_alpha   90.00
_cell.angle_beta   90.00
_cell.angle_gamma   90.00
#
_symmetry.space_group_name_H-M   'P 1'
#
loop_
_entity.id
_entity.type
_entity.pdbx_description
1 polymer ?
#
loop_
_entity_poly.entity_id
_entity_poly.type
_entity_poly.pdbx_seq_one_letter_code
_entity_poly.pdbx_strand_id
1 'polypeptide(L)'
;MTGRNDNSKGKKFDSVFFWDTARRFLDHELPRIRKKSRHTISSYRTSLNICIGFLGEVKGIRRERVCFHDLDRENLKDYLVWMADVKAWSPKTCNLRLTAVKALLSYASEECMDITPVFVSSRTVHGLDIPGSEIRYFEDCQMKALLNAPGKEKRSERRNKMMLILGYDAAMRVGELTGLKVCDLHLDAEIPYIRILGKGGKYRSVPIMKRTVGHLRGYLREFHGNIPDPVSPLFYAVTHGMRHGLSDDCIQKVLKKYAEKCRK
;
A
#
# COMPACT_ATOMS: atom_id res chain seq x y z
N MET A 1 -13.35 37.92 42.55
CA MET A 1 -14.28 37.14 41.67
C MET A 1 -13.61 36.98 40.32
N THR A 2 -12.87 35.91 40.15
CA THR A 2 -12.15 35.57 38.91
C THR A 2 -12.99 34.58 38.14
N GLY A 3 -13.61 35.08 37.06
CA GLY A 3 -14.37 34.24 36.13
C GLY A 3 -13.49 33.17 35.46
N ARG A 4 -13.69 31.91 35.81
CA ARG A 4 -13.16 30.79 35.07
C ARG A 4 -13.89 30.76 33.74
N ASN A 5 -13.19 31.15 32.69
CA ASN A 5 -13.66 31.02 31.32
C ASN A 5 -13.94 29.54 31.02
N ASP A 6 -15.19 29.21 30.81
CA ASP A 6 -15.66 27.84 30.50
C ASP A 6 -15.34 27.46 29.04
N ASN A 7 -14.05 27.24 28.78
CA ASN A 7 -13.52 26.83 27.48
C ASN A 7 -13.73 25.32 27.19
N SER A 8 -14.44 24.64 28.12
CA SER A 8 -14.64 23.17 28.02
C SER A 8 -15.77 22.78 27.05
N LYS A 9 -16.79 23.62 26.90
CA LYS A 9 -17.93 23.35 25.99
C LYS A 9 -17.56 23.53 24.53
N GLY A 10 -16.74 24.52 24.17
CA GLY A 10 -16.25 24.74 22.81
C GLY A 10 -15.35 23.59 22.31
N LYS A 11 -14.40 23.14 23.14
CA LYS A 11 -13.50 22.03 22.79
C LYS A 11 -14.22 20.69 22.59
N LYS A 12 -15.30 20.43 23.31
CA LYS A 12 -16.08 19.18 23.14
C LYS A 12 -16.84 19.15 21.81
N PHE A 13 -17.31 20.30 21.37
CA PHE A 13 -18.00 20.43 20.09
C PHE A 13 -17.01 20.27 18.92
N ASP A 14 -15.82 20.90 18.99
CA ASP A 14 -14.76 20.76 18.00
C ASP A 14 -14.28 19.33 17.85
N SER A 15 -14.20 18.57 18.93
CA SER A 15 -13.79 17.17 18.91
C SER A 15 -14.83 16.27 18.23
N VAL A 16 -16.12 16.47 18.46
CA VAL A 16 -17.19 15.73 17.78
C VAL A 16 -17.13 16.01 16.28
N PHE A 17 -16.96 17.27 15.89
CA PHE A 17 -16.81 17.68 14.50
C PHE A 17 -15.56 17.05 13.85
N PHE A 18 -14.43 17.01 14.58
CA PHE A 18 -13.21 16.37 14.11
C PHE A 18 -13.43 14.90 13.75
N TRP A 19 -14.02 14.13 14.67
CA TRP A 19 -14.20 12.69 14.47
C TRP A 19 -15.23 12.37 13.40
N ASP A 20 -16.31 13.14 13.33
CA ASP A 20 -17.32 12.98 12.28
C ASP A 20 -16.75 13.31 10.90
N THR A 21 -16.02 14.41 10.78
CA THR A 21 -15.35 14.83 9.55
C THR A 21 -14.29 13.83 9.11
N ALA A 22 -13.45 13.33 10.03
CA ALA A 22 -12.45 12.31 9.74
C ALA A 22 -13.09 11.00 9.26
N ARG A 23 -14.22 10.61 9.85
CA ARG A 23 -14.99 9.44 9.40
C ARG A 23 -15.55 9.67 7.99
N ARG A 24 -16.23 10.79 7.73
CA ARG A 24 -16.76 11.13 6.40
C ARG A 24 -15.66 11.17 5.35
N PHE A 25 -14.50 11.74 5.68
CA PHE A 25 -13.34 11.75 4.80
C PHE A 25 -12.88 10.33 4.42
N LEU A 26 -12.66 9.45 5.40
CA LEU A 26 -12.14 8.11 5.19
C LEU A 26 -13.15 7.14 4.55
N ASP A 27 -14.44 7.24 4.92
CA ASP A 27 -15.44 6.23 4.58
C ASP A 27 -16.35 6.67 3.42
N HIS A 28 -16.40 7.97 3.11
CA HIS A 28 -17.23 8.49 2.01
C HIS A 28 -16.40 9.25 0.97
N GLU A 29 -15.68 10.31 1.36
CA GLU A 29 -14.96 11.19 0.44
C GLU A 29 -13.88 10.42 -0.35
N LEU A 30 -12.96 9.74 0.34
CA LEU A 30 -11.88 9.01 -0.31
C LEU A 30 -12.38 7.87 -1.21
N PRO A 31 -13.29 6.98 -0.78
CA PRO A 31 -13.71 5.85 -1.61
C PRO A 31 -14.70 6.23 -2.70
N ARG A 32 -15.67 7.09 -2.43
CA ARG A 32 -16.80 7.34 -3.34
C ARG A 32 -16.57 8.53 -4.26
N ILE A 33 -16.08 9.65 -3.71
CA ILE A 33 -15.88 10.88 -4.48
C ILE A 33 -14.50 10.86 -5.15
N ARG A 34 -13.44 10.67 -4.37
CA ARG A 34 -12.05 10.65 -4.90
C ARG A 34 -11.64 9.29 -5.48
N LYS A 35 -12.48 8.28 -5.41
CA LYS A 35 -12.26 6.91 -5.95
C LYS A 35 -10.87 6.34 -5.60
N LYS A 36 -10.42 6.58 -4.37
CA LYS A 36 -9.13 6.07 -3.89
C LYS A 36 -9.19 4.57 -3.63
N SER A 37 -8.08 3.89 -3.88
CA SER A 37 -7.96 2.45 -3.62
C SER A 37 -8.04 2.13 -2.12
N ARG A 38 -8.44 0.89 -1.77
CA ARG A 38 -8.45 0.41 -0.38
C ARG A 38 -7.10 0.58 0.30
N HIS A 39 -5.98 0.34 -0.41
CA HIS A 39 -4.63 0.54 0.12
C HIS A 39 -4.35 2.00 0.46
N THR A 40 -4.79 2.95 -0.39
CA THR A 40 -4.65 4.38 -0.12
C THR A 40 -5.44 4.76 1.12
N ILE A 41 -6.70 4.32 1.23
CA ILE A 41 -7.57 4.63 2.37
C ILE A 41 -6.98 4.05 3.67
N SER A 42 -6.50 2.80 3.65
CA SER A 42 -5.82 2.17 4.78
C SER A 42 -4.57 2.95 5.20
N SER A 43 -3.75 3.39 4.23
CA SER A 43 -2.56 4.21 4.50
C SER A 43 -2.91 5.56 5.15
N TYR A 44 -3.99 6.22 4.69
CA TYR A 44 -4.48 7.46 5.28
C TYR A 44 -4.99 7.23 6.71
N ARG A 45 -5.81 6.20 6.92
CA ARG A 45 -6.30 5.82 8.26
C ARG A 45 -5.15 5.57 9.24
N THR A 46 -4.15 4.80 8.83
CA THR A 46 -2.94 4.55 9.63
C THR A 46 -2.20 5.85 9.94
N SER A 47 -2.04 6.74 8.94
CA SER A 47 -1.34 8.02 9.12
C SER A 47 -2.03 8.94 10.11
N LEU A 48 -3.36 9.03 10.04
CA LEU A 48 -4.16 9.83 10.97
C LEU A 48 -4.11 9.25 12.39
N ASN A 49 -4.21 7.93 12.54
CA ASN A 49 -4.09 7.29 13.85
C ASN A 49 -2.71 7.53 14.50
N ILE A 50 -1.64 7.53 13.70
CA ILE A 50 -0.29 7.83 14.18
C ILE A 50 -0.18 9.29 14.63
N CYS A 51 -0.74 10.24 13.88
CA CYS A 51 -0.75 11.64 14.26
C CYS A 51 -1.53 11.86 15.57
N ILE A 52 -2.70 11.23 15.72
CA ILE A 52 -3.48 11.27 16.95
C ILE A 52 -2.72 10.63 18.12
N GLY A 53 -1.99 9.54 17.87
CA GLY A 53 -1.09 8.93 18.86
C GLY A 53 0.00 9.89 19.33
N PHE A 54 0.65 10.59 18.38
CA PHE A 54 1.62 11.64 18.70
C PHE A 54 1.03 12.75 19.58
N LEU A 55 -0.16 13.24 19.24
CA LEU A 55 -0.85 14.27 20.07
C LEU A 55 -1.08 13.76 21.49
N GLY A 56 -1.39 12.47 21.67
CA GLY A 56 -1.54 11.85 22.98
C GLY A 56 -0.22 11.69 23.72
N GLU A 57 0.77 11.08 23.07
CA GLU A 57 2.06 10.75 23.68
C GLU A 57 2.91 11.98 24.02
N VAL A 58 2.95 12.96 23.11
CA VAL A 58 3.89 14.09 23.20
C VAL A 58 3.20 15.38 23.68
N LYS A 59 1.97 15.61 23.28
CA LYS A 59 1.23 16.84 23.61
C LYS A 59 0.24 16.64 24.77
N GLY A 60 0.06 15.41 25.27
CA GLY A 60 -0.87 15.12 26.37
C GLY A 60 -2.35 15.30 26.00
N ILE A 61 -2.68 15.39 24.72
CA ILE A 61 -4.04 15.59 24.23
C ILE A 61 -4.74 14.25 24.13
N ARG A 62 -5.70 14.01 25.01
CA ARG A 62 -6.49 12.76 25.00
C ARG A 62 -7.22 12.62 23.68
N ARG A 63 -7.28 11.38 23.15
CA ARG A 63 -7.92 11.04 21.87
C ARG A 63 -9.32 11.64 21.72
N GLU A 64 -10.13 11.58 22.77
CA GLU A 64 -11.51 12.08 22.77
C GLU A 64 -11.62 13.62 22.72
N ARG A 65 -10.50 14.31 22.93
CA ARG A 65 -10.43 15.78 22.96
C ARG A 65 -9.72 16.38 21.74
N VAL A 66 -9.21 15.52 20.84
CA VAL A 66 -8.52 15.99 19.63
C VAL A 66 -9.50 16.79 18.77
N CYS A 67 -9.06 17.96 18.34
CA CYS A 67 -9.78 18.83 17.42
C CYS A 67 -8.86 19.32 16.28
N PHE A 68 -9.41 20.01 15.27
CA PHE A 68 -8.62 20.51 14.15
C PHE A 68 -7.56 21.54 14.54
N HIS A 69 -7.79 22.34 15.59
CA HIS A 69 -6.83 23.32 16.09
C HIS A 69 -5.57 22.67 16.67
N ASP A 70 -5.65 21.40 17.11
CA ASP A 70 -4.48 20.63 17.58
C ASP A 70 -3.56 20.21 16.41
N LEU A 71 -4.01 20.38 15.16
CA LEU A 71 -3.22 20.15 13.95
C LEU A 71 -2.65 21.46 13.37
N ASP A 72 -2.32 22.39 14.23
CA ASP A 72 -1.70 23.65 13.86
C ASP A 72 -0.27 23.46 13.29
N ARG A 73 0.31 24.55 12.80
CA ARG A 73 1.63 24.56 12.18
C ARG A 73 2.72 24.02 13.10
N GLU A 74 2.72 24.42 14.36
CA GLU A 74 3.77 24.06 15.31
C GLU A 74 3.66 22.57 15.71
N ASN A 75 2.46 22.08 15.99
CA ASN A 75 2.24 20.66 16.26
C ASN A 75 2.58 19.77 15.05
N LEU A 76 2.34 20.25 13.83
CA LEU A 76 2.73 19.50 12.62
C LEU A 76 4.25 19.48 12.40
N LYS A 77 4.98 20.53 12.77
CA LYS A 77 6.46 20.51 12.76
C LYS A 77 7.00 19.55 13.81
N ASP A 78 6.48 19.62 15.03
CA ASP A 78 6.88 18.71 16.11
C ASP A 78 6.55 17.26 15.76
N TYR A 79 5.44 17.03 15.06
CA TYR A 79 5.09 15.71 14.52
C TYR A 79 6.12 15.20 13.51
N LEU A 80 6.63 16.07 12.61
CA LEU A 80 7.70 15.69 11.68
C LEU A 80 8.99 15.33 12.41
N VAL A 81 9.43 16.16 13.37
CA VAL A 81 10.62 15.91 14.18
C VAL A 81 10.47 14.62 14.97
N TRP A 82 9.33 14.41 15.61
CA TRP A 82 9.05 13.17 16.35
C TRP A 82 9.12 11.90 15.45
N MET A 83 8.56 11.99 14.24
CA MET A 83 8.64 10.88 13.30
C MET A 83 10.08 10.59 12.85
N ALA A 84 10.88 11.62 12.61
CA ALA A 84 12.25 11.48 12.13
C ALA A 84 13.19 11.03 13.26
N ASP A 85 13.16 11.69 14.41
CA ASP A 85 14.16 11.53 15.44
C ASP A 85 13.79 10.46 16.47
N VAL A 86 12.53 10.39 16.90
CA VAL A 86 12.09 9.43 17.92
C VAL A 86 11.71 8.09 17.30
N LYS A 87 10.96 8.09 16.18
CA LYS A 87 10.57 6.85 15.49
C LYS A 87 11.60 6.39 14.45
N ALA A 88 12.59 7.23 14.14
CA ALA A 88 13.63 6.97 13.14
C ALA A 88 13.08 6.52 11.78
N TRP A 89 11.97 7.11 11.34
CA TRP A 89 11.38 6.77 10.04
C TRP A 89 12.04 7.54 8.89
N SER A 90 12.05 6.90 7.72
CA SER A 90 12.60 7.54 6.53
C SER A 90 11.83 8.83 6.15
N PRO A 91 12.51 9.85 5.58
CA PRO A 91 11.87 11.08 5.11
C PRO A 91 10.66 10.82 4.22
N LYS A 92 10.73 9.83 3.34
CA LYS A 92 9.62 9.41 2.47
C LYS A 92 8.40 8.97 3.28
N THR A 93 8.61 8.22 4.37
CA THR A 93 7.52 7.78 5.27
C THR A 93 6.93 8.96 6.03
N CYS A 94 7.76 9.84 6.58
CA CYS A 94 7.32 11.04 7.29
C CYS A 94 6.47 11.93 6.38
N ASN A 95 6.93 12.18 5.16
CA ASN A 95 6.22 13.00 4.17
C ASN A 95 4.87 12.37 3.77
N LEU A 96 4.81 11.06 3.62
CA LEU A 96 3.56 10.34 3.35
C LEU A 96 2.54 10.54 4.49
N ARG A 97 2.99 10.47 5.76
CA ARG A 97 2.15 10.66 6.94
C ARG A 97 1.64 12.10 7.03
N LEU A 98 2.52 13.08 6.83
CA LEU A 98 2.15 14.50 6.81
C LEU A 98 1.13 14.79 5.70
N THR A 99 1.31 14.22 4.50
CA THR A 99 0.39 14.41 3.37
C THR A 99 -1.03 13.95 3.71
N ALA A 100 -1.19 12.85 4.44
CA ALA A 100 -2.51 12.36 4.83
C ALA A 100 -3.21 13.32 5.81
N VAL A 101 -2.47 13.91 6.76
CA VAL A 101 -3.01 14.91 7.70
C VAL A 101 -3.44 16.18 6.96
N LYS A 102 -2.58 16.67 6.06
CA LYS A 102 -2.92 17.86 5.24
C LYS A 102 -4.13 17.62 4.33
N ALA A 103 -4.29 16.41 3.81
CA ALA A 103 -5.45 16.07 2.99
C ALA A 103 -6.76 16.06 3.80
N LEU A 104 -6.72 15.63 5.07
CA LEU A 104 -7.86 15.75 5.97
C LEU A 104 -8.16 17.22 6.29
N LEU A 105 -7.13 18.05 6.57
CA LEU A 105 -7.30 19.49 6.81
C LEU A 105 -7.88 20.21 5.59
N SER A 106 -7.45 19.85 4.38
CA SER A 106 -8.03 20.40 3.15
C SER A 106 -9.52 20.07 3.05
N TYR A 107 -9.89 18.81 3.25
CA TYR A 107 -11.29 18.41 3.23
C TYR A 107 -12.11 19.11 4.33
N ALA A 108 -11.58 19.19 5.56
CA ALA A 108 -12.25 19.86 6.66
C ALA A 108 -12.47 21.35 6.40
N SER A 109 -11.53 22.03 5.73
CA SER A 109 -11.67 23.45 5.36
C SER A 109 -12.73 23.70 4.27
N GLU A 110 -13.00 22.69 3.42
CA GLU A 110 -14.09 22.72 2.46
C GLU A 110 -15.48 22.56 3.14
N GLU A 111 -15.53 21.82 4.25
CA GLU A 111 -16.75 21.58 5.03
C GLU A 111 -17.03 22.69 6.08
N CYS A 112 -15.98 23.37 6.58
CA CYS A 112 -16.10 24.39 7.61
C CYS A 112 -15.04 25.48 7.45
N MET A 113 -15.46 26.72 7.19
CA MET A 113 -14.58 27.85 6.96
C MET A 113 -13.68 28.18 8.16
N ASP A 114 -14.10 27.88 9.38
CA ASP A 114 -13.31 28.11 10.60
C ASP A 114 -12.00 27.30 10.62
N ILE A 115 -11.93 26.21 9.86
CA ILE A 115 -10.74 25.38 9.72
C ILE A 115 -9.76 25.91 8.69
N THR A 116 -10.18 26.82 7.81
CA THR A 116 -9.35 27.39 6.76
C THR A 116 -8.02 27.97 7.25
N PRO A 117 -7.94 28.73 8.34
CA PRO A 117 -6.66 29.24 8.86
C PRO A 117 -5.69 28.12 9.24
N VAL A 118 -6.17 27.04 9.87
CA VAL A 118 -5.36 25.86 10.24
C VAL A 118 -4.86 25.15 8.97
N PHE A 119 -5.72 24.95 7.98
CA PHE A 119 -5.33 24.36 6.71
C PHE A 119 -4.27 25.21 6.00
N VAL A 120 -4.49 26.52 5.85
CA VAL A 120 -3.53 27.42 5.19
C VAL A 120 -2.18 27.40 5.90
N SER A 121 -2.17 27.48 7.23
CA SER A 121 -0.92 27.41 8.01
C SER A 121 -0.22 26.06 7.86
N SER A 122 -0.96 24.97 7.77
CA SER A 122 -0.39 23.61 7.55
C SER A 122 0.36 23.49 6.23
N ARG A 123 -0.03 24.24 5.19
CA ARG A 123 0.65 24.22 3.88
C ARG A 123 2.09 24.74 3.97
N THR A 124 2.39 25.63 4.91
CA THR A 124 3.74 26.16 5.13
C THR A 124 4.69 25.17 5.83
N VAL A 125 4.18 24.05 6.34
CA VAL A 125 5.01 22.96 6.86
C VAL A 125 5.52 22.14 5.68
N HIS A 126 6.77 22.31 5.32
CA HIS A 126 7.40 21.53 4.25
C HIS A 126 7.72 20.11 4.75
N GLY A 127 7.71 19.15 3.84
CA GLY A 127 8.20 17.81 4.13
C GLY A 127 9.73 17.79 4.28
N LEU A 128 10.25 16.67 4.76
CA LEU A 128 11.69 16.45 4.86
C LEU A 128 12.28 16.20 3.47
N ASP A 129 13.51 16.65 3.25
CA ASP A 129 14.24 16.37 2.02
C ASP A 129 14.48 14.88 1.87
N ILE A 130 14.21 14.36 0.67
CA ILE A 130 14.43 12.95 0.35
C ILE A 130 15.75 12.85 -0.39
N PRO A 131 16.80 12.27 0.24
CA PRO A 131 18.05 12.04 -0.46
C PRO A 131 17.82 11.20 -1.71
N GLY A 132 18.46 11.58 -2.81
CA GLY A 132 18.46 10.76 -4.01
C GLY A 132 19.02 9.37 -3.69
N SER A 133 18.29 8.33 -4.02
CA SER A 133 18.78 6.96 -3.91
C SER A 133 19.14 6.41 -5.28
N GLU A 134 20.32 5.81 -5.37
CA GLU A 134 20.70 5.07 -6.57
C GLU A 134 19.71 3.91 -6.78
N ILE A 135 19.21 3.78 -8.02
CA ILE A 135 18.34 2.67 -8.37
C ILE A 135 19.21 1.43 -8.51
N ARG A 136 19.04 0.47 -7.57
CA ARG A 136 19.72 -0.82 -7.62
C ARG A 136 18.88 -1.79 -8.46
N TYR A 137 19.49 -2.42 -9.41
CA TYR A 137 18.92 -3.48 -10.24
C TYR A 137 19.72 -4.77 -10.10
N PHE A 138 19.10 -5.87 -10.45
CA PHE A 138 19.79 -7.16 -10.47
C PHE A 138 20.65 -7.28 -11.74
N GLU A 139 21.89 -7.70 -11.57
CA GLU A 139 22.71 -8.13 -12.69
C GLU A 139 22.20 -9.48 -13.25
N ASP A 140 22.58 -9.78 -14.48
CA ASP A 140 22.16 -11.02 -15.16
C ASP A 140 22.50 -12.30 -14.38
N CYS A 141 23.68 -12.34 -13.75
CA CYS A 141 24.10 -13.48 -12.92
C CYS A 141 23.22 -13.61 -11.66
N GLN A 142 22.89 -12.52 -11.02
CA GLN A 142 22.03 -12.49 -9.84
C GLN A 142 20.59 -12.90 -10.20
N MET A 143 20.08 -12.39 -11.32
CA MET A 143 18.75 -12.77 -11.79
C MET A 143 18.67 -14.26 -12.15
N LYS A 144 19.68 -14.81 -12.84
CA LYS A 144 19.77 -16.25 -13.14
C LYS A 144 19.80 -17.08 -11.86
N ALA A 145 20.58 -16.66 -10.85
CA ALA A 145 20.63 -17.33 -9.55
C ALA A 145 19.25 -17.31 -8.87
N LEU A 146 18.59 -16.16 -8.83
CA LEU A 146 17.27 -16.00 -8.22
C LEU A 146 16.20 -16.88 -8.89
N LEU A 147 16.16 -16.92 -10.23
CA LEU A 147 15.22 -17.74 -10.97
C LEU A 147 15.47 -19.24 -10.79
N ASN A 148 16.69 -19.66 -10.46
CA ASN A 148 17.06 -21.06 -10.21
C ASN A 148 17.02 -21.44 -8.72
N ALA A 149 16.89 -20.50 -7.80
CA ALA A 149 16.88 -20.75 -6.36
C ALA A 149 15.71 -21.62 -5.84
N PRO A 150 14.48 -21.58 -6.44
CA PRO A 150 13.42 -22.51 -6.06
C PRO A 150 13.74 -23.92 -6.48
N GLY A 151 13.60 -24.88 -5.55
CA GLY A 151 13.71 -26.32 -5.84
C GLY A 151 12.59 -26.85 -6.72
N LYS A 152 12.68 -28.13 -7.06
CA LYS A 152 11.67 -28.84 -7.88
C LYS A 152 10.81 -29.80 -7.07
N GLU A 153 11.27 -30.18 -5.87
CA GLU A 153 10.66 -31.23 -5.05
C GLU A 153 9.29 -30.83 -4.50
N LYS A 154 9.21 -29.65 -3.87
CA LYS A 154 7.98 -29.21 -3.24
C LYS A 154 7.06 -28.48 -4.24
N ARG A 155 5.78 -28.80 -4.19
CA ARG A 155 4.75 -28.14 -4.99
C ARG A 155 4.81 -26.62 -4.84
N SER A 156 5.01 -26.12 -3.61
CA SER A 156 5.16 -24.67 -3.35
C SER A 156 6.38 -24.06 -4.02
N GLU A 157 7.49 -24.79 -4.17
CA GLU A 157 8.70 -24.32 -4.84
C GLU A 157 8.49 -24.24 -6.36
N ARG A 158 7.82 -25.22 -6.97
CA ARG A 158 7.47 -25.18 -8.39
C ARG A 158 6.53 -24.01 -8.70
N ARG A 159 5.52 -23.76 -7.84
CA ARG A 159 4.68 -22.56 -7.94
C ARG A 159 5.51 -21.28 -7.85
N ASN A 160 6.38 -21.18 -6.86
CA ASN A 160 7.22 -20.00 -6.65
C ASN A 160 8.17 -19.77 -7.82
N LYS A 161 8.71 -20.85 -8.41
CA LYS A 161 9.54 -20.75 -9.63
C LYS A 161 8.75 -20.14 -10.80
N MET A 162 7.54 -20.61 -11.03
CA MET A 162 6.69 -20.06 -12.10
C MET A 162 6.35 -18.59 -11.86
N MET A 163 6.08 -18.24 -10.63
CA MET A 163 5.83 -16.87 -10.19
C MET A 163 7.00 -15.93 -10.49
N LEU A 164 8.24 -16.37 -10.19
CA LEU A 164 9.45 -15.59 -10.47
C LEU A 164 9.69 -15.44 -11.98
N ILE A 165 9.53 -16.52 -12.73
CA ILE A 165 9.69 -16.52 -14.21
C ILE A 165 8.70 -15.52 -14.82
N LEU A 166 7.44 -15.59 -14.43
CA LEU A 166 6.40 -14.74 -14.99
C LEU A 166 6.56 -13.27 -14.59
N GLY A 167 6.90 -13.03 -13.32
CA GLY A 167 7.17 -11.69 -12.81
C GLY A 167 8.33 -11.00 -13.52
N TYR A 168 9.37 -11.78 -13.87
CA TYR A 168 10.53 -11.31 -14.63
C TYR A 168 10.18 -11.04 -16.09
N ASP A 169 9.56 -12.01 -16.78
CA ASP A 169 9.27 -11.92 -18.22
C ASP A 169 8.28 -10.78 -18.53
N ALA A 170 7.19 -10.68 -17.76
CA ALA A 170 6.15 -9.70 -17.97
C ALA A 170 6.34 -8.38 -17.18
N ALA A 171 7.45 -8.22 -16.45
CA ALA A 171 7.77 -7.04 -15.62
C ALA A 171 6.59 -6.59 -14.74
N MET A 172 5.96 -7.53 -14.06
CA MET A 172 4.73 -7.31 -13.29
C MET A 172 5.00 -6.72 -11.91
N ARG A 173 4.12 -5.83 -11.47
CA ARG A 173 4.06 -5.43 -10.06
C ARG A 173 3.55 -6.59 -9.20
N VAL A 174 3.95 -6.61 -7.93
CA VAL A 174 3.53 -7.67 -6.99
C VAL A 174 2.00 -7.82 -6.95
N GLY A 175 1.25 -6.73 -6.78
CA GLY A 175 -0.22 -6.78 -6.77
C GLY A 175 -0.86 -7.17 -8.11
N GLU A 176 -0.18 -6.97 -9.23
CA GLU A 176 -0.63 -7.47 -10.55
C GLU A 176 -0.43 -8.98 -10.64
N LEU A 177 0.69 -9.48 -10.13
CA LEU A 177 1.02 -10.90 -10.12
C LEU A 177 0.08 -11.71 -9.20
N THR A 178 -0.24 -11.17 -8.00
CA THR A 178 -1.19 -11.80 -7.07
C THR A 178 -2.63 -11.79 -7.58
N GLY A 179 -3.00 -10.76 -8.34
CA GLY A 179 -4.34 -10.59 -8.90
C GLY A 179 -4.63 -11.38 -10.19
N LEU A 180 -3.62 -12.03 -10.79
CA LEU A 180 -3.81 -12.80 -12.02
C LEU A 180 -4.77 -13.97 -11.85
N LYS A 181 -5.63 -14.14 -12.84
CA LYS A 181 -6.53 -15.29 -13.01
C LYS A 181 -6.13 -16.12 -14.22
N VAL A 182 -6.63 -17.33 -14.29
CA VAL A 182 -6.39 -18.22 -15.44
C VAL A 182 -6.89 -17.59 -16.74
N CYS A 183 -8.06 -16.92 -16.72
CA CYS A 183 -8.62 -16.25 -17.90
C CYS A 183 -7.81 -15.06 -18.44
N ASP A 184 -6.81 -14.61 -17.68
CA ASP A 184 -5.93 -13.51 -18.12
C ASP A 184 -4.78 -14.00 -19.02
N LEU A 185 -4.62 -15.33 -19.17
CA LEU A 185 -3.58 -15.96 -19.98
C LEU A 185 -4.12 -16.23 -21.39
N HIS A 186 -3.51 -15.60 -22.39
CA HIS A 186 -3.84 -15.81 -23.81
C HIS A 186 -2.67 -16.53 -24.51
N LEU A 187 -2.50 -17.83 -24.18
CA LEU A 187 -1.34 -18.64 -24.58
C LEU A 187 -1.42 -19.16 -26.01
N ASP A 188 -2.61 -19.21 -26.60
CA ASP A 188 -2.87 -19.74 -27.93
C ASP A 188 -3.05 -18.64 -29.00
N ALA A 189 -2.86 -17.37 -28.59
CA ALA A 189 -2.83 -16.26 -29.53
C ALA A 189 -1.59 -16.36 -30.45
N GLU A 190 -1.64 -15.76 -31.64
CA GLU A 190 -0.51 -15.66 -32.56
C GLU A 190 0.75 -15.12 -31.87
N ILE A 191 0.57 -14.04 -31.09
CA ILE A 191 1.57 -13.55 -30.14
C ILE A 191 1.01 -13.80 -28.74
N PRO A 192 1.52 -14.79 -28.00
CA PRO A 192 1.05 -15.09 -26.65
C PRO A 192 1.25 -13.92 -25.71
N TYR A 193 0.23 -13.60 -24.94
CA TYR A 193 0.26 -12.46 -24.01
C TYR A 193 -0.52 -12.72 -22.73
N ILE A 194 -0.31 -11.86 -21.75
CA ILE A 194 -1.06 -11.82 -20.50
C ILE A 194 -1.79 -10.48 -20.42
N ARG A 195 -3.07 -10.52 -20.08
CA ARG A 195 -3.87 -9.34 -19.79
C ARG A 195 -3.74 -8.98 -18.31
N ILE A 196 -3.20 -7.81 -18.03
CA ILE A 196 -2.88 -7.36 -16.67
C ILE A 196 -3.78 -6.19 -16.28
N LEU A 197 -4.45 -6.32 -15.13
CA LEU A 197 -5.20 -5.22 -14.53
C LEU A 197 -4.25 -4.31 -13.73
N GLY A 198 -3.94 -3.15 -14.27
CA GLY A 198 -3.04 -2.18 -13.67
C GLY A 198 -3.73 -1.18 -12.73
N LYS A 199 -2.94 -0.20 -12.26
CA LYS A 199 -3.42 0.88 -11.40
C LYS A 199 -4.55 1.68 -12.08
N GLY A 200 -5.61 1.93 -11.33
CA GLY A 200 -6.78 2.69 -11.83
C GLY A 200 -7.76 1.87 -12.66
N GLY A 201 -7.70 0.53 -12.59
CA GLY A 201 -8.64 -0.35 -13.29
C GLY A 201 -8.37 -0.46 -14.80
N LYS A 202 -7.20 -0.02 -15.28
CA LYS A 202 -6.84 -0.10 -16.71
C LYS A 202 -6.18 -1.42 -17.04
N TYR A 203 -6.63 -2.09 -18.09
CA TYR A 203 -6.00 -3.29 -18.62
C TYR A 203 -4.86 -2.93 -19.57
N ARG A 204 -3.79 -3.75 -19.54
CA ARG A 204 -2.76 -3.77 -20.56
C ARG A 204 -2.45 -5.22 -20.93
N SER A 205 -2.11 -5.45 -22.18
CA SER A 205 -1.63 -6.76 -22.68
C SER A 205 -0.11 -6.71 -22.76
N VAL A 206 0.54 -7.71 -22.18
CA VAL A 206 2.01 -7.85 -22.19
C VAL A 206 2.36 -9.15 -22.91
N PRO A 207 3.07 -9.08 -24.04
CA PRO A 207 3.56 -10.28 -24.71
C PRO A 207 4.55 -11.03 -23.82
N ILE A 208 4.57 -12.36 -23.93
CA ILE A 208 5.46 -13.24 -23.15
C ILE A 208 6.27 -14.13 -24.08
N MET A 209 7.47 -14.50 -23.63
CA MET A 209 8.36 -15.36 -24.41
C MET A 209 7.77 -16.77 -24.60
N LYS A 210 8.06 -17.39 -25.75
CA LYS A 210 7.65 -18.79 -26.05
C LYS A 210 8.08 -19.77 -24.97
N ARG A 211 9.26 -19.56 -24.36
CA ARG A 211 9.75 -20.39 -23.25
C ARG A 211 8.86 -20.28 -22.03
N THR A 212 8.40 -19.07 -21.68
CA THR A 212 7.48 -18.80 -20.57
C THR A 212 6.12 -19.45 -20.82
N VAL A 213 5.63 -19.44 -22.07
CA VAL A 213 4.40 -20.15 -22.46
C VAL A 213 4.52 -21.64 -22.15
N GLY A 214 5.65 -22.27 -22.49
CA GLY A 214 5.90 -23.69 -22.19
C GLY A 214 5.85 -23.98 -20.68
N HIS A 215 6.47 -23.11 -19.87
CA HIS A 215 6.42 -23.22 -18.41
C HIS A 215 4.99 -23.03 -17.86
N LEU A 216 4.24 -22.06 -18.39
CA LEU A 216 2.86 -21.81 -17.97
C LEU A 216 1.92 -22.97 -18.31
N ARG A 217 2.04 -23.57 -19.50
CA ARG A 217 1.25 -24.75 -19.87
C ARG A 217 1.52 -25.94 -18.95
N GLY A 218 2.80 -26.17 -18.60
CA GLY A 218 3.18 -27.16 -17.59
C GLY A 218 2.59 -26.87 -16.21
N TYR A 219 2.68 -25.62 -15.78
CA TYR A 219 2.13 -25.16 -14.52
C TYR A 219 0.60 -25.32 -14.45
N LEU A 220 -0.11 -24.93 -15.50
CA LEU A 220 -1.57 -25.06 -15.56
C LEU A 220 -2.01 -26.52 -15.43
N ARG A 221 -1.38 -27.44 -16.15
CA ARG A 221 -1.67 -28.87 -16.03
C ARG A 221 -1.46 -29.41 -14.62
N GLU A 222 -0.37 -29.01 -13.96
CA GLU A 222 -0.04 -29.48 -12.62
C GLU A 222 -0.95 -28.88 -11.54
N PHE A 223 -1.24 -27.57 -11.62
CA PHE A 223 -1.90 -26.83 -10.55
C PHE A 223 -3.41 -26.67 -10.78
N HIS A 224 -3.85 -26.62 -12.02
CA HIS A 224 -5.25 -26.36 -12.38
C HIS A 224 -5.93 -27.54 -13.09
N GLY A 225 -5.16 -28.56 -13.45
CA GLY A 225 -5.69 -29.75 -14.16
C GLY A 225 -5.92 -29.51 -15.64
N ASN A 226 -6.63 -30.46 -16.27
CA ASN A 226 -6.84 -30.46 -17.73
C ASN A 226 -7.91 -29.43 -18.16
N ILE A 227 -8.84 -29.07 -17.27
CA ILE A 227 -9.90 -28.07 -17.50
C ILE A 227 -9.74 -27.02 -16.41
N PRO A 228 -8.87 -26.01 -16.62
CA PRO A 228 -8.66 -24.94 -15.66
C PRO A 228 -9.91 -24.06 -15.51
N ASP A 229 -10.32 -23.78 -14.26
CA ASP A 229 -11.38 -22.79 -13.99
C ASP A 229 -10.88 -21.38 -14.35
N PRO A 230 -11.53 -20.69 -15.30
CA PRO A 230 -11.09 -19.37 -15.79
C PRO A 230 -11.02 -18.29 -14.70
N VAL A 231 -11.89 -18.33 -13.69
CA VAL A 231 -11.93 -17.32 -12.63
C VAL A 231 -11.03 -17.64 -11.44
N SER A 232 -10.41 -18.83 -11.44
CA SER A 232 -9.48 -19.25 -10.39
C SER A 232 -8.24 -18.35 -10.38
N PRO A 233 -7.72 -17.98 -9.19
CA PRO A 233 -6.43 -17.29 -9.09
C PRO A 233 -5.32 -18.14 -9.72
N LEU A 234 -4.47 -17.55 -10.57
CA LEU A 234 -3.36 -18.28 -11.20
C LEU A 234 -2.41 -18.87 -10.15
N PHE A 235 -2.04 -18.06 -9.16
CA PHE A 235 -1.20 -18.47 -8.04
C PHE A 235 -2.01 -18.52 -6.75
N TYR A 236 -2.07 -19.68 -6.13
CA TYR A 236 -2.87 -19.92 -4.92
C TYR A 236 -2.12 -20.74 -3.87
N ALA A 237 -2.57 -20.64 -2.64
CA ALA A 237 -2.29 -21.58 -1.56
C ALA A 237 -3.55 -22.39 -1.23
N VAL A 238 -3.35 -23.57 -0.66
CA VAL A 238 -4.45 -24.40 -0.16
C VAL A 238 -4.40 -24.38 1.36
N THR A 239 -5.50 -23.98 1.99
CA THR A 239 -5.67 -23.99 3.44
C THR A 239 -7.02 -24.63 3.74
N HIS A 240 -7.04 -25.64 4.59
CA HIS A 240 -8.26 -26.43 4.89
C HIS A 240 -9.02 -26.92 3.63
N GLY A 241 -8.27 -27.37 2.62
CA GLY A 241 -8.84 -27.86 1.34
C GLY A 241 -9.31 -26.77 0.36
N MET A 242 -9.34 -25.51 0.76
CA MET A 242 -9.77 -24.40 -0.10
C MET A 242 -8.60 -23.66 -0.74
N ARG A 243 -8.78 -23.24 -2.00
CA ARG A 243 -7.80 -22.45 -2.75
C ARG A 243 -7.97 -20.96 -2.42
N HIS A 244 -6.90 -20.32 -2.01
CA HIS A 244 -6.85 -18.89 -1.73
C HIS A 244 -5.76 -18.23 -2.57
N GLY A 245 -6.06 -17.09 -3.20
CA GLY A 245 -5.04 -16.28 -3.88
C GLY A 245 -3.92 -15.87 -2.92
N LEU A 246 -2.72 -15.71 -3.44
CA LEU A 246 -1.57 -15.27 -2.64
C LEU A 246 -1.69 -13.78 -2.31
N SER A 247 -1.24 -13.39 -1.12
CA SER A 247 -1.09 -11.99 -0.75
C SER A 247 0.25 -11.42 -1.21
N ASP A 248 0.33 -10.09 -1.32
CA ASP A 248 1.57 -9.37 -1.65
C ASP A 248 2.68 -9.69 -0.64
N ASP A 249 2.35 -9.80 0.65
CA ASP A 249 3.30 -10.19 1.70
C ASP A 249 3.87 -11.59 1.50
N CYS A 250 3.05 -12.51 0.99
CA CYS A 250 3.52 -13.86 0.67
C CYS A 250 4.61 -13.83 -0.41
N ILE A 251 4.40 -13.06 -1.48
CA ILE A 251 5.39 -12.92 -2.55
C ILE A 251 6.66 -12.24 -2.05
N GLN A 252 6.53 -11.19 -1.25
CA GLN A 252 7.70 -10.51 -0.66
C GLN A 252 8.53 -11.46 0.22
N LYS A 253 7.89 -12.29 1.04
CA LYS A 253 8.57 -13.32 1.84
C LYS A 253 9.28 -14.36 0.96
N VAL A 254 8.63 -14.79 -0.13
CA VAL A 254 9.21 -15.72 -1.11
C VAL A 254 10.45 -15.11 -1.74
N LEU A 255 10.40 -13.88 -2.21
CA LEU A 255 11.54 -13.17 -2.80
C LEU A 255 12.70 -13.02 -1.81
N LYS A 256 12.43 -12.58 -0.58
CA LYS A 256 13.46 -12.48 0.47
C LYS A 256 14.14 -13.81 0.73
N LYS A 257 13.36 -14.88 0.91
CA LYS A 257 13.88 -16.23 1.14
C LYS A 257 14.86 -16.68 0.03
N TYR A 258 14.52 -16.46 -1.24
CA TYR A 258 15.38 -16.87 -2.33
C TYR A 258 16.56 -15.93 -2.55
N ALA A 259 16.38 -14.61 -2.33
CA ALA A 259 17.48 -13.66 -2.36
C ALA A 259 18.56 -13.98 -1.29
N GLU A 260 18.15 -14.39 -0.09
CA GLU A 260 19.06 -14.83 0.97
C GLU A 260 19.82 -16.11 0.60
N LYS A 261 19.18 -17.05 -0.12
CA LYS A 261 19.86 -18.24 -0.63
C LYS A 261 20.92 -17.92 -1.70
N CYS A 262 20.70 -16.86 -2.49
CA CYS A 262 21.65 -16.45 -3.54
C CYS A 262 22.84 -15.65 -3.01
N ARG A 263 22.81 -15.18 -1.76
CA ARG A 263 23.91 -14.48 -1.10
C ARG A 263 24.95 -15.43 -0.47
N LYS A 264 24.59 -16.68 -0.30
CA LYS A 264 25.47 -17.76 0.18
C LYS A 264 26.14 -18.48 -0.99
#